data_c0b3020e7cd545a927e030e6adeb1eba
#
_entry.id   c0b3020e7cd545a927e030e6adeb1eba
#
_cell.length_a   1.000
_cell.length_b   1.000
_cell.length_c   1.000
_cell.angle_alpha   90.00
_cell.angle_beta   90.00
_cell.angle_gamma   90.00
#
_symmetry.space_group_name_H-M   'P 1'
#
loop_
_entity.id
_entity.type
_entity.pdbx_description
1 polymer ?
#
loop_
_entity_poly.entity_id
_entity_poly.type
_entity_poly.pdbx_seq_one_letter_code
_entity_poly.pdbx_strand_id
1 'polypeptide(L)'
;MHSSGSREAATVFLPYLRVFTTAEASQILEFAVALPLLAVFIVGTFDFSQAFNLKQKLNNAAREGARFASNLPTNDLSNATSCGSPPSPASVCAVRDLVSAYLQRARINDCGLSTKGASATTPWTYVASGNGCPAGGELTLTVDRSYAFPATVPGASGPLYVVSSRVTLSYPYQWHFGNVIQFLVPGASYAAVTQISTDAVVPNMD
;
A
#
# COMPACT_ATOMS: atom_id res chain seq x y z
N MET A 1 72.00 52.69 0.08
CA MET A 1 70.86 52.83 0.99
C MET A 1 69.82 51.88 0.53
N HIS A 2 69.79 50.75 1.18
CA HIS A 2 68.83 50.19 2.12
C HIS A 2 67.36 50.24 1.63
N SER A 3 66.71 49.11 1.46
CA SER A 3 65.96 48.31 2.49
C SER A 3 65.37 47.13 1.83
N SER A 4 65.56 45.86 2.11
CA SER A 4 65.14 45.00 3.18
C SER A 4 63.61 45.01 3.52
N GLY A 5 63.03 43.90 3.38
CA GLY A 5 61.68 43.47 3.91
C GLY A 5 60.75 43.04 2.80
N SER A 6 60.14 41.92 2.74
CA SER A 6 59.73 41.01 3.79
C SER A 6 59.34 39.66 3.16
N ARG A 7 59.97 38.62 3.54
CA ARG A 7 59.48 37.24 3.33
C ARG A 7 58.90 36.80 4.67
N GLU A 8 57.61 36.98 4.86
CA GLU A 8 56.88 36.35 5.96
C GLU A 8 55.38 36.33 5.68
N ALA A 9 54.94 35.44 4.82
CA ALA A 9 53.53 35.12 4.70
C ALA A 9 53.26 33.72 4.07
N ALA A 10 54.15 32.75 4.30
CA ALA A 10 53.97 31.45 3.71
C ALA A 10 53.99 30.26 4.69
N THR A 11 53.89 30.50 6.00
CA THR A 11 54.03 29.41 6.98
C THR A 11 52.84 29.16 7.91
N VAL A 12 51.69 29.76 7.67
CA VAL A 12 50.51 29.58 8.53
C VAL A 12 49.47 28.58 7.97
N PHE A 13 49.58 28.15 6.72
CA PHE A 13 48.57 27.27 6.10
C PHE A 13 48.91 25.77 6.09
N LEU A 14 50.05 25.33 6.64
CA LEU A 14 50.46 23.91 6.59
C LEU A 14 50.08 23.01 7.79
N PRO A 15 49.59 23.47 8.94
CA PRO A 15 49.23 22.55 10.01
C PRO A 15 47.87 21.85 9.80
N TYR A 16 46.97 22.40 8.95
CA TYR A 16 45.62 21.80 8.78
C TYR A 16 45.58 20.60 7.84
N LEU A 17 46.58 20.42 6.99
CA LEU A 17 46.65 19.24 6.06
C LEU A 17 47.22 17.96 6.69
N ARG A 18 47.79 18.02 7.89
CA ARG A 18 48.34 16.84 8.58
C ARG A 18 47.32 16.05 9.39
N VAL A 19 46.11 16.55 9.59
CA VAL A 19 45.08 15.87 10.39
C VAL A 19 44.43 14.67 9.63
N PHE A 20 44.56 14.62 8.31
CA PHE A 20 43.94 13.60 7.47
C PHE A 20 44.80 12.35 7.16
N THR A 21 45.96 12.20 7.78
CA THR A 21 46.87 11.05 7.53
C THR A 21 46.94 10.07 8.70
N THR A 22 46.09 10.20 9.70
CA THR A 22 46.02 9.23 10.80
C THR A 22 44.97 8.15 10.52
N ALA A 23 45.19 6.95 11.00
CA ALA A 23 44.24 5.83 10.89
C ALA A 23 42.83 6.18 11.39
N GLU A 24 42.74 7.10 12.35
CA GLU A 24 41.46 7.61 12.88
C GLU A 24 40.66 8.43 11.86
N ALA A 25 41.33 9.20 11.00
CA ALA A 25 40.65 9.95 9.93
C ALA A 25 40.08 9.01 8.85
N SER A 26 40.76 7.89 8.56
CA SER A 26 40.26 6.85 7.66
C SER A 26 39.00 6.17 8.19
N GLN A 27 38.95 5.88 9.49
CA GLN A 27 37.75 5.28 10.14
C GLN A 27 36.55 6.23 10.11
N ILE A 28 36.77 7.53 10.33
CA ILE A 28 35.70 8.54 10.26
C ILE A 28 35.15 8.64 8.84
N LEU A 29 35.99 8.60 7.82
CA LEU A 29 35.57 8.64 6.43
C LEU A 29 34.76 7.39 6.04
N GLU A 30 35.21 6.20 6.47
CA GLU A 30 34.49 4.94 6.26
C GLU A 30 33.11 4.96 6.93
N PHE A 31 33.04 5.43 8.17
CA PHE A 31 31.78 5.60 8.88
C PHE A 31 30.86 6.63 8.21
N ALA A 32 31.40 7.74 7.70
CA ALA A 32 30.64 8.76 7.01
C ALA A 32 29.99 8.25 5.71
N VAL A 33 30.60 7.27 5.04
CA VAL A 33 30.03 6.61 3.86
C VAL A 33 29.07 5.50 4.26
N ALA A 34 29.35 4.74 5.30
CA ALA A 34 28.51 3.62 5.77
C ALA A 34 27.20 4.11 6.40
N LEU A 35 27.22 5.24 7.12
CA LEU A 35 26.07 5.75 7.86
C LEU A 35 24.85 6.05 6.96
N PRO A 36 24.95 6.76 5.84
CA PRO A 36 23.81 7.01 4.96
C PRO A 36 23.27 5.71 4.35
N LEU A 37 24.12 4.74 4.02
CA LEU A 37 23.70 3.44 3.53
C LEU A 37 22.90 2.67 4.60
N LEU A 38 23.39 2.68 5.85
CA LEU A 38 22.70 2.08 6.99
C LEU A 38 21.34 2.76 7.23
N ALA A 39 21.25 4.08 7.13
CA ALA A 39 20.01 4.81 7.28
C ALA A 39 18.95 4.39 6.24
N VAL A 40 19.34 4.22 4.97
CA VAL A 40 18.44 3.71 3.92
C VAL A 40 17.92 2.32 4.25
N PHE A 41 18.79 1.41 4.72
CA PHE A 41 18.39 0.06 5.11
C PHE A 41 17.39 0.07 6.28
N ILE A 42 17.63 0.87 7.30
CA ILE A 42 16.73 0.97 8.45
C ILE A 42 15.37 1.49 7.99
N VAL A 43 15.31 2.63 7.28
CA VAL A 43 14.05 3.22 6.82
C VAL A 43 13.32 2.28 5.86
N GLY A 44 14.04 1.65 4.93
CA GLY A 44 13.47 0.66 4.01
C GLY A 44 12.83 -0.52 4.75
N THR A 45 13.50 -1.06 5.77
CA THR A 45 12.96 -2.16 6.58
C THR A 45 11.68 -1.78 7.31
N PHE A 46 11.61 -0.56 7.87
CA PHE A 46 10.38 -0.06 8.50
C PHE A 46 9.24 0.11 7.50
N ASP A 47 9.50 0.66 6.32
CA ASP A 47 8.49 0.85 5.28
C ASP A 47 7.93 -0.49 4.78
N PHE A 48 8.80 -1.47 4.52
CA PHE A 48 8.36 -2.82 4.16
C PHE A 48 7.52 -3.48 5.25
N SER A 49 7.91 -3.31 6.51
CA SER A 49 7.14 -3.83 7.64
C SER A 49 5.73 -3.22 7.70
N GLN A 50 5.60 -1.92 7.48
CA GLN A 50 4.32 -1.23 7.45
C GLN A 50 3.45 -1.69 6.26
N ALA A 51 4.03 -1.80 5.05
CA ALA A 51 3.34 -2.28 3.86
C ALA A 51 2.82 -3.72 4.04
N PHE A 52 3.64 -4.59 4.65
CA PHE A 52 3.25 -5.97 4.94
C PHE A 52 2.13 -6.06 5.98
N ASN A 53 2.20 -5.27 7.04
CA ASN A 53 1.14 -5.17 8.05
C ASN A 53 -0.17 -4.66 7.43
N LEU A 54 -0.10 -3.65 6.57
CA LEU A 54 -1.25 -3.16 5.81
C LEU A 54 -1.84 -4.28 4.95
N LYS A 55 -1.02 -5.00 4.18
CA LYS A 55 -1.48 -6.13 3.36
C LYS A 55 -2.20 -7.21 4.17
N GLN A 56 -1.70 -7.54 5.36
CA GLN A 56 -2.36 -8.50 6.25
C GLN A 56 -3.74 -8.01 6.70
N LYS A 57 -3.86 -6.73 7.07
CA LYS A 57 -5.14 -6.12 7.46
C LYS A 57 -6.13 -6.10 6.29
N LEU A 58 -5.68 -5.75 5.09
CA LEU A 58 -6.51 -5.78 3.88
C LEU A 58 -6.98 -7.21 3.55
N ASN A 59 -6.09 -8.20 3.69
CA ASN A 59 -6.43 -9.60 3.48
C ASN A 59 -7.51 -10.08 4.47
N ASN A 60 -7.41 -9.69 5.73
CA ASN A 60 -8.44 -10.00 6.73
C ASN A 60 -9.77 -9.29 6.40
N ALA A 61 -9.73 -8.03 5.95
CA ALA A 61 -10.92 -7.31 5.51
C ALA A 61 -11.60 -7.98 4.31
N ALA A 62 -10.83 -8.41 3.31
CA ALA A 62 -11.34 -9.11 2.14
C ALA A 62 -11.95 -10.47 2.52
N ARG A 63 -11.29 -11.24 3.40
CA ARG A 63 -11.80 -12.52 3.90
C ARG A 63 -13.12 -12.38 4.67
N GLU A 64 -13.19 -11.41 5.56
CA GLU A 64 -14.42 -11.15 6.33
C GLU A 64 -15.53 -10.67 5.39
N GLY A 65 -15.22 -9.80 4.44
CA GLY A 65 -16.15 -9.37 3.40
C GLY A 65 -16.68 -10.53 2.55
N ALA A 66 -15.80 -11.42 2.08
CA ALA A 66 -16.18 -12.59 1.29
C ALA A 66 -17.01 -13.60 2.10
N ARG A 67 -16.63 -13.86 3.35
CA ARG A 67 -17.39 -14.71 4.26
C ARG A 67 -18.78 -14.14 4.56
N PHE A 68 -18.87 -12.85 4.77
CA PHE A 68 -20.16 -12.18 4.98
C PHE A 68 -21.00 -12.26 3.69
N ALA A 69 -20.40 -11.98 2.52
CA ALA A 69 -21.07 -12.06 1.24
C ALA A 69 -21.64 -13.45 0.97
N SER A 70 -20.90 -14.52 1.28
CA SER A 70 -21.32 -15.91 1.02
C SER A 70 -22.55 -16.35 1.84
N ASN A 71 -22.85 -15.67 2.96
CA ASN A 71 -24.00 -15.93 3.82
C ASN A 71 -25.22 -15.07 3.49
N LEU A 72 -25.10 -14.11 2.57
CA LEU A 72 -26.20 -13.22 2.20
C LEU A 72 -27.02 -13.86 1.06
N PRO A 73 -28.34 -13.62 1.00
CA PRO A 73 -29.18 -14.09 -0.09
C PRO A 73 -28.71 -13.49 -1.44
N THR A 74 -28.91 -14.25 -2.51
CA THR A 74 -28.54 -13.86 -3.88
C THR A 74 -29.70 -13.31 -4.70
N ASN A 75 -30.92 -13.37 -4.16
CA ASN A 75 -32.15 -12.95 -4.83
C ASN A 75 -32.27 -11.44 -5.08
N ASP A 76 -31.49 -10.62 -4.39
CA ASP A 76 -31.46 -9.15 -4.55
C ASP A 76 -30.49 -8.68 -5.62
N LEU A 77 -29.62 -9.56 -6.16
CA LEU A 77 -28.59 -9.18 -7.14
C LEU A 77 -29.16 -8.62 -8.45
N SER A 78 -30.39 -8.95 -8.78
CA SER A 78 -31.13 -8.38 -9.94
C SER A 78 -31.73 -7.00 -9.65
N ASN A 79 -31.77 -6.55 -8.38
CA ASN A 79 -32.42 -5.31 -7.95
C ASN A 79 -31.39 -4.35 -7.35
N ALA A 80 -30.81 -3.48 -8.17
CA ALA A 80 -29.88 -2.45 -7.73
C ALA A 80 -30.65 -1.20 -7.27
N THR A 81 -31.18 -1.19 -6.04
CA THR A 81 -32.01 -0.07 -5.55
C THR A 81 -31.59 0.50 -4.20
N SER A 82 -30.58 -0.08 -3.55
CA SER A 82 -30.46 0.11 -2.10
C SER A 82 -29.47 1.16 -1.67
N CYS A 83 -28.29 1.28 -2.31
CA CYS A 83 -27.30 2.23 -1.80
C CYS A 83 -26.41 2.83 -2.88
N GLY A 84 -25.99 4.06 -2.62
CA GLY A 84 -25.04 4.76 -3.44
C GLY A 84 -25.62 5.36 -4.71
N SER A 85 -24.77 6.03 -5.47
CA SER A 85 -25.06 6.55 -6.80
C SER A 85 -23.86 6.24 -7.70
N PRO A 86 -24.00 5.34 -8.67
CA PRO A 86 -25.18 4.53 -9.01
C PRO A 86 -25.60 3.54 -7.91
N PRO A 87 -26.87 3.12 -7.90
CA PRO A 87 -27.39 2.21 -6.89
C PRO A 87 -26.85 0.79 -7.04
N SER A 88 -26.78 0.07 -5.93
CA SER A 88 -26.29 -1.31 -5.86
C SER A 88 -27.27 -2.21 -5.10
N PRO A 89 -27.19 -3.55 -5.24
CA PRO A 89 -27.99 -4.48 -4.45
C PRO A 89 -27.72 -4.34 -2.95
N ALA A 90 -28.73 -4.60 -2.12
CA ALA A 90 -28.62 -4.45 -0.66
C ALA A 90 -27.51 -5.31 -0.05
N SER A 91 -27.37 -6.55 -0.54
CA SER A 91 -26.31 -7.47 -0.11
C SER A 91 -24.91 -6.95 -0.43
N VAL A 92 -24.72 -6.38 -1.62
CA VAL A 92 -23.42 -5.80 -2.04
C VAL A 92 -23.10 -4.56 -1.24
N CYS A 93 -24.11 -3.72 -0.93
CA CYS A 93 -23.95 -2.56 -0.06
C CYS A 93 -23.52 -2.96 1.36
N ALA A 94 -24.14 -4.01 1.90
CA ALA A 94 -23.79 -4.51 3.22
C ALA A 94 -22.33 -5.00 3.29
N VAL A 95 -21.83 -5.64 2.25
CA VAL A 95 -20.41 -6.04 2.15
C VAL A 95 -19.51 -4.81 2.12
N ARG A 96 -19.84 -3.78 1.31
CA ARG A 96 -19.11 -2.51 1.27
C ARG A 96 -19.01 -1.88 2.66
N ASP A 97 -20.14 -1.79 3.36
CA ASP A 97 -20.20 -1.15 4.66
C ASP A 97 -19.45 -1.94 5.73
N LEU A 98 -19.49 -3.28 5.68
CA LEU A 98 -18.70 -4.15 6.53
C LEU A 98 -17.20 -3.93 6.32
N VAL A 99 -16.75 -3.92 5.04
CA VAL A 99 -15.33 -3.70 4.71
C VAL A 99 -14.88 -2.32 5.15
N SER A 100 -15.69 -1.27 4.91
CA SER A 100 -15.41 0.09 5.37
C SER A 100 -15.27 0.14 6.90
N ALA A 101 -16.21 -0.44 7.64
CA ALA A 101 -16.16 -0.49 9.11
C ALA A 101 -14.95 -1.27 9.62
N TYR A 102 -14.55 -2.35 8.93
CA TYR A 102 -13.34 -3.10 9.27
C TYR A 102 -12.07 -2.26 9.09
N LEU A 103 -11.94 -1.56 7.96
CA LEU A 103 -10.80 -0.68 7.69
C LEU A 103 -10.68 0.41 8.76
N GLN A 104 -11.80 1.06 9.12
CA GLN A 104 -11.83 2.09 10.17
C GLN A 104 -11.40 1.53 11.53
N ARG A 105 -11.89 0.35 11.93
CA ARG A 105 -11.45 -0.35 13.17
C ARG A 105 -9.95 -0.69 13.15
N ALA A 106 -9.43 -1.07 11.99
CA ALA A 106 -8.00 -1.35 11.79
C ALA A 106 -7.14 -0.07 11.70
N ARG A 107 -7.76 1.12 11.85
CA ARG A 107 -7.15 2.45 11.69
C ARG A 107 -6.56 2.66 10.30
N ILE A 108 -7.24 2.14 9.28
CA ILE A 108 -6.95 2.39 7.87
C ILE A 108 -8.03 3.35 7.36
N ASN A 109 -7.61 4.39 6.64
CA ASN A 109 -8.56 5.31 6.03
C ASN A 109 -9.35 4.58 4.92
N ASP A 110 -10.67 4.60 4.99
CA ASP A 110 -11.55 3.98 4.00
C ASP A 110 -11.75 4.81 2.74
N CYS A 111 -11.05 5.94 2.61
CA CYS A 111 -11.14 6.87 1.48
C CYS A 111 -12.59 7.36 1.18
N GLY A 112 -13.51 7.22 2.14
CA GLY A 112 -14.92 7.53 1.97
C GLY A 112 -15.70 6.43 1.24
N LEU A 113 -15.24 5.18 1.32
CA LEU A 113 -15.85 4.02 0.66
C LEU A 113 -17.33 3.85 1.00
N SER A 114 -17.74 4.09 2.26
CA SER A 114 -19.12 3.93 2.73
C SER A 114 -20.15 4.80 2.00
N THR A 115 -19.71 5.90 1.37
CA THR A 115 -20.60 6.82 0.62
C THR A 115 -20.64 6.58 -0.87
N LYS A 116 -19.81 5.67 -1.39
CA LYS A 116 -19.69 5.44 -2.84
C LYS A 116 -20.73 4.45 -3.36
N GLY A 117 -21.20 4.71 -4.57
CA GLY A 117 -21.96 3.75 -5.35
C GLY A 117 -21.05 2.83 -6.15
N ALA A 118 -21.53 1.64 -6.49
CA ALA A 118 -20.83 0.70 -7.38
C ALA A 118 -21.29 0.88 -8.83
N SER A 119 -20.51 0.32 -9.77
CA SER A 119 -20.96 0.11 -11.15
C SER A 119 -22.23 -0.76 -11.16
N ALA A 120 -23.15 -0.48 -12.08
CA ALA A 120 -24.42 -1.18 -12.20
C ALA A 120 -24.29 -2.63 -12.75
N THR A 121 -23.10 -3.05 -13.14
CA THR A 121 -22.81 -4.37 -13.75
C THR A 121 -21.99 -5.23 -12.79
N THR A 122 -22.19 -6.53 -12.86
CA THR A 122 -21.38 -7.53 -12.13
C THR A 122 -20.02 -7.72 -12.80
N PRO A 123 -18.89 -7.71 -12.07
CA PRO A 123 -18.77 -7.50 -10.62
C PRO A 123 -18.95 -6.03 -10.21
N TRP A 124 -19.55 -5.81 -9.05
CA TRP A 124 -19.74 -4.45 -8.51
C TRP A 124 -18.41 -3.89 -8.00
N THR A 125 -18.00 -2.76 -8.55
CA THR A 125 -16.74 -2.10 -8.21
C THR A 125 -16.99 -0.73 -7.61
N TYR A 126 -16.50 -0.50 -6.42
CA TYR A 126 -16.51 0.78 -5.71
C TYR A 126 -15.13 1.42 -5.81
N VAL A 127 -15.09 2.69 -6.21
CA VAL A 127 -13.86 3.46 -6.28
C VAL A 127 -13.97 4.66 -5.34
N ALA A 128 -13.09 4.73 -4.36
CA ALA A 128 -13.09 5.78 -3.34
C ALA A 128 -11.73 6.50 -3.33
N SER A 129 -11.76 7.82 -3.54
CA SER A 129 -10.56 8.69 -3.62
C SER A 129 -10.68 9.92 -2.71
N GLY A 130 -11.58 9.89 -1.72
CA GLY A 130 -11.86 11.01 -0.83
C GLY A 130 -11.20 10.91 0.54
N ASN A 131 -11.55 11.86 1.43
CA ASN A 131 -11.26 11.83 2.87
C ASN A 131 -9.80 11.56 3.25
N GLY A 132 -8.83 12.14 2.53
CA GLY A 132 -7.41 11.98 2.86
C GLY A 132 -6.85 10.61 2.49
N CYS A 133 -7.33 10.02 1.42
CA CYS A 133 -6.72 8.84 0.82
C CYS A 133 -5.22 9.07 0.57
N PRO A 134 -4.33 8.11 0.83
CA PRO A 134 -2.90 8.32 0.69
C PRO A 134 -2.50 8.82 -0.70
N ALA A 135 -1.76 9.94 -0.73
CA ALA A 135 -1.15 10.54 -1.92
C ALA A 135 -2.05 10.70 -3.15
N GLY A 136 -3.35 10.96 -2.94
CA GLY A 136 -4.31 11.11 -4.05
C GLY A 136 -4.62 9.81 -4.81
N GLY A 137 -4.26 8.66 -4.22
CA GLY A 137 -4.59 7.35 -4.76
C GLY A 137 -6.07 6.99 -4.55
N GLU A 138 -6.45 5.82 -5.06
CA GLU A 138 -7.82 5.31 -5.01
C GLU A 138 -7.86 3.96 -4.28
N LEU A 139 -8.80 3.83 -3.35
CA LEU A 139 -9.20 2.54 -2.80
C LEU A 139 -10.23 1.93 -3.75
N THR A 140 -9.99 0.71 -4.21
CA THR A 140 -10.94 -0.03 -5.04
C THR A 140 -11.41 -1.27 -4.30
N LEU A 141 -12.73 -1.41 -4.15
CA LEU A 141 -13.38 -2.60 -3.64
C LEU A 141 -14.22 -3.22 -4.76
N THR A 142 -13.93 -4.47 -5.12
CA THR A 142 -14.73 -5.23 -6.08
C THR A 142 -15.40 -6.40 -5.37
N VAL A 143 -16.73 -6.50 -5.53
CA VAL A 143 -17.56 -7.58 -4.98
C VAL A 143 -18.17 -8.36 -6.14
N ASP A 144 -17.78 -9.62 -6.29
CA ASP A 144 -18.35 -10.55 -7.26
C ASP A 144 -19.00 -11.71 -6.52
N ARG A 145 -20.32 -11.77 -6.55
CA ARG A 145 -21.12 -12.79 -5.88
C ARG A 145 -21.53 -13.96 -6.81
N SER A 146 -21.13 -13.87 -8.05
CA SER A 146 -21.35 -14.91 -9.08
C SER A 146 -20.05 -15.54 -9.58
N TYR A 147 -18.97 -15.38 -8.82
CA TYR A 147 -17.68 -15.94 -9.17
C TYR A 147 -17.72 -17.47 -9.14
N ALA A 148 -17.52 -18.09 -10.32
CA ALA A 148 -17.50 -19.53 -10.45
C ALA A 148 -16.07 -20.04 -10.61
N PHE A 149 -15.66 -20.99 -9.77
CA PHE A 149 -14.37 -21.65 -9.94
C PHE A 149 -14.55 -23.16 -10.13
N PRO A 150 -13.68 -23.80 -10.93
CA PRO A 150 -13.76 -25.23 -11.17
C PRO A 150 -13.36 -26.01 -9.90
N ALA A 151 -14.19 -26.94 -9.50
CA ALA A 151 -13.92 -27.88 -8.43
C ALA A 151 -13.71 -29.28 -9.00
N THR A 152 -12.66 -29.97 -8.55
CA THR A 152 -12.41 -31.37 -8.94
C THR A 152 -13.03 -32.29 -7.90
N VAL A 153 -14.07 -33.04 -8.31
CA VAL A 153 -14.70 -34.04 -7.45
C VAL A 153 -14.34 -35.44 -7.98
N PRO A 154 -13.74 -36.31 -7.17
CA PRO A 154 -13.42 -37.66 -7.59
C PRO A 154 -14.69 -38.41 -8.06
N GLY A 155 -14.64 -38.94 -9.28
CA GLY A 155 -15.78 -39.67 -9.89
C GLY A 155 -16.75 -38.82 -10.72
N ALA A 156 -16.58 -37.52 -10.79
CA ALA A 156 -17.35 -36.67 -11.69
C ALA A 156 -16.83 -36.77 -13.14
N SER A 157 -17.75 -36.85 -14.11
CA SER A 157 -17.42 -36.93 -15.54
C SER A 157 -16.99 -35.63 -16.20
N GLY A 158 -16.89 -34.52 -15.42
CA GLY A 158 -16.49 -33.21 -15.93
C GLY A 158 -16.21 -32.20 -14.79
N PRO A 159 -15.72 -30.99 -15.13
CA PRO A 159 -15.49 -29.97 -14.13
C PRO A 159 -16.84 -29.51 -13.53
N LEU A 160 -16.95 -29.54 -12.21
CA LEU A 160 -18.04 -28.91 -11.48
C LEU A 160 -17.62 -27.44 -11.16
N TYR A 161 -18.58 -26.53 -11.27
CA TYR A 161 -18.36 -25.14 -10.94
C TYR A 161 -19.05 -24.82 -9.62
N VAL A 162 -18.29 -24.29 -8.68
CA VAL A 162 -18.80 -23.80 -7.40
C VAL A 162 -19.00 -22.31 -7.51
N VAL A 163 -20.24 -21.86 -7.31
CA VAL A 163 -20.57 -20.44 -7.24
C VAL A 163 -20.12 -19.88 -5.90
N SER A 164 -19.43 -18.78 -5.94
CA SER A 164 -18.73 -18.23 -4.79
C SER A 164 -18.83 -16.71 -4.76
N SER A 165 -18.61 -16.14 -3.60
CA SER A 165 -18.42 -14.72 -3.43
C SER A 165 -16.93 -14.39 -3.38
N ARG A 166 -16.48 -13.53 -4.30
CA ARG A 166 -15.11 -13.00 -4.35
C ARG A 166 -15.12 -11.53 -3.98
N VAL A 167 -14.27 -11.18 -3.03
CA VAL A 167 -14.05 -9.79 -2.62
C VAL A 167 -12.60 -9.45 -2.89
N THR A 168 -12.38 -8.45 -3.76
CA THR A 168 -11.05 -7.93 -4.09
C THR A 168 -10.94 -6.52 -3.54
N LEU A 169 -9.86 -6.25 -2.81
CA LEU A 169 -9.57 -4.96 -2.21
C LEU A 169 -8.19 -4.48 -2.68
N SER A 170 -8.14 -3.29 -3.27
CA SER A 170 -6.90 -2.63 -3.67
C SER A 170 -6.79 -1.28 -2.98
N TYR A 171 -5.67 -1.03 -2.31
CA TYR A 171 -5.45 0.13 -1.46
C TYR A 171 -4.16 0.86 -1.85
N PRO A 172 -4.17 2.19 -1.97
CA PRO A 172 -2.99 2.98 -2.28
C PRO A 172 -2.06 3.04 -1.05
N TYR A 173 -0.82 2.61 -1.22
CA TYR A 173 0.23 2.72 -0.21
C TYR A 173 1.27 3.74 -0.63
N GLN A 174 1.60 4.65 0.26
CA GLN A 174 2.63 5.64 0.04
C GLN A 174 3.93 5.20 0.72
N TRP A 175 5.00 5.07 -0.07
CA TRP A 175 6.33 4.77 0.44
C TRP A 175 6.99 6.00 1.03
N HIS A 176 7.54 5.89 2.23
CA HIS A 176 8.21 7.00 2.92
C HIS A 176 9.71 7.04 2.63
N PHE A 177 10.31 5.88 2.35
CA PHE A 177 11.75 5.81 2.09
C PHE A 177 12.19 6.55 0.82
N GLY A 178 11.30 6.82 -0.11
CA GLY A 178 11.55 7.64 -1.29
C GLY A 178 12.10 9.03 -0.94
N ASN A 179 11.64 9.64 0.14
CA ASN A 179 12.12 10.94 0.60
C ASN A 179 13.57 10.88 1.09
N VAL A 180 13.97 9.76 1.72
CA VAL A 180 15.35 9.55 2.18
C VAL A 180 16.30 9.34 1.00
N ILE A 181 15.86 8.60 -0.03
CA ILE A 181 16.64 8.43 -1.25
C ILE A 181 16.83 9.75 -1.98
N GLN A 182 15.79 10.58 -2.11
CA GLN A 182 15.88 11.90 -2.75
C GLN A 182 16.86 12.84 -2.00
N PHE A 183 16.94 12.73 -0.68
CA PHE A 183 17.88 13.48 0.12
C PHE A 183 19.34 13.08 -0.18
N LEU A 184 19.59 11.78 -0.37
CA LEU A 184 20.92 11.23 -0.64
C LEU A 184 21.33 11.33 -2.11
N VAL A 185 20.36 11.21 -3.02
CA VAL A 185 20.57 11.28 -4.48
C VAL A 185 19.57 12.26 -5.07
N PRO A 186 19.90 13.56 -5.12
CA PRO A 186 19.03 14.57 -5.72
C PRO A 186 18.70 14.22 -7.18
N GLY A 187 17.40 14.21 -7.51
CA GLY A 187 16.91 13.86 -8.84
C GLY A 187 16.53 12.39 -9.04
N ALA A 188 16.71 11.52 -8.05
CA ALA A 188 16.15 10.18 -8.09
C ALA A 188 14.60 10.25 -8.07
N SER A 189 13.94 9.73 -9.11
CA SER A 189 12.49 9.56 -9.13
C SER A 189 12.14 8.18 -8.59
N TYR A 190 11.27 8.14 -7.59
CA TYR A 190 10.75 6.91 -7.01
C TYR A 190 9.22 6.90 -7.10
N ALA A 191 8.64 5.73 -7.40
CA ALA A 191 7.18 5.58 -7.40
C ALA A 191 6.65 5.81 -5.97
N ALA A 192 6.13 7.01 -5.72
CA ALA A 192 5.70 7.42 -4.38
C ALA A 192 4.48 6.62 -3.88
N VAL A 193 3.68 6.07 -4.79
CA VAL A 193 2.46 5.33 -4.47
C VAL A 193 2.42 4.00 -5.21
N THR A 194 2.09 2.94 -4.50
CA THR A 194 1.90 1.58 -5.04
C THR A 194 0.55 1.05 -4.60
N GLN A 195 -0.14 0.31 -5.45
CA GLN A 195 -1.37 -0.38 -5.08
C GLN A 195 -1.06 -1.71 -4.39
N ILE A 196 -1.56 -1.89 -3.18
CA ILE A 196 -1.52 -3.16 -2.47
C ILE A 196 -2.87 -3.84 -2.67
N SER A 197 -2.89 -4.91 -3.45
CA SER A 197 -4.11 -5.65 -3.76
C SER A 197 -4.14 -6.99 -3.04
N THR A 198 -5.36 -7.40 -2.67
CA THR A 198 -5.66 -8.70 -2.07
C THR A 198 -7.06 -9.14 -2.49
N ASP A 199 -7.30 -10.45 -2.51
CA ASP A 199 -8.61 -11.01 -2.77
C ASP A 199 -8.90 -12.21 -1.84
N ALA A 200 -10.18 -12.48 -1.67
CA ALA A 200 -10.66 -13.66 -0.95
C ALA A 200 -11.89 -14.22 -1.66
N VAL A 201 -11.96 -15.55 -1.72
CA VAL A 201 -13.07 -16.29 -2.34
C VAL A 201 -13.65 -17.25 -1.30
N VAL A 202 -14.97 -17.23 -1.14
CA VAL A 202 -15.69 -18.12 -0.25
C VAL A 202 -16.90 -18.69 -1.00
N PRO A 203 -17.11 -20.03 -1.02
CA PRO A 203 -18.28 -20.63 -1.62
C PRO A 203 -19.58 -20.09 -1.01
N ASN A 204 -20.60 -19.83 -1.84
CA ASN A 204 -21.93 -19.43 -1.35
C ASN A 204 -22.58 -20.60 -0.61
N MET A 205 -23.32 -20.29 0.46
CA MET A 205 -23.99 -21.25 1.33
C MET A 205 -25.51 -21.29 1.07
N ASP A 206 -25.93 -21.12 -0.19
CA ASP A 206 -27.34 -21.18 -0.59
C ASP A 206 -27.87 -22.60 -0.60
#